data_8ba481dfaa1713b05fac51d4bb7eef8e
#
_entry.id   8ba481dfaa1713b05fac51d4bb7eef8e
#
_cell.length_a   1.000
_cell.length_b   1.000
_cell.length_c   1.000
_cell.angle_alpha   90.00
_cell.angle_beta   90.00
_cell.angle_gamma   90.00
#
_symmetry.space_group_name_H-M   'P 1'
#
loop_
_entity.id
_entity.type
_entity.pdbx_description
1 polymer ?
#
loop_
_entity_poly.entity_id
_entity_poly.type
_entity_poly.pdbx_seq_one_letter_code
_entity_poly.pdbx_strand_id
1 'polypeptide(L)'
;MKVLIFSASIGEGHDLPARVLAEGIEREAPGTEIEIVDSLALVNPLVRRLVLDSSRFHSKWGNRIFDLSYRLISDVPPTRWFGKKLTQFLAATPIRQAVLERKPDVVVSTYPGSTEVLGALRANGRIDMPVVSAITDLAALGYWAHPGVDLHLITHPESGEEVREIAPQSDVRCVRGLTDERFYEPRGQAEARERLDLPIEGPLVIVSGGGWAVGDLEGAAEEALGIPGATVVCLCGRNDGLGTELAQHFSAEPRIRIEGFTNRMPDWFAAADVLVHSTAGLTVLEAIMEGCGVVSYGWGRGHVRVNNAAFKRFGLAEVAGSREELGDALVRALGASGSPDISFARLPTAASAVLGLLGLADGELGDGGRARQHAGAQGDGQ
;
A
#
# COMPACT_ATOMS: atom_id res chain seq x y z
N MET A 1 10.53 -12.50 23.18
CA MET A 1 9.80 -11.33 22.65
C MET A 1 8.62 -11.81 21.83
N LYS A 2 7.50 -11.10 21.91
CA LYS A 2 6.29 -11.46 21.17
C LYS A 2 5.74 -10.26 20.40
N VAL A 3 5.57 -10.42 19.11
CA VAL A 3 5.00 -9.41 18.20
C VAL A 3 3.63 -9.88 17.71
N LEU A 4 2.62 -9.04 17.84
CA LEU A 4 1.27 -9.32 17.35
C LEU A 4 0.94 -8.38 16.20
N ILE A 5 0.69 -8.94 15.00
CA ILE A 5 0.39 -8.17 13.79
C ILE A 5 -1.09 -8.34 13.45
N PHE A 6 -1.83 -7.24 13.40
CA PHE A 6 -3.22 -7.21 12.94
C PHE A 6 -3.29 -6.89 11.46
N SER A 7 -3.79 -7.83 10.67
CA SER A 7 -4.09 -7.69 9.25
C SER A 7 -5.60 -7.75 8.99
N ALA A 8 -5.98 -7.76 7.73
CA ALA A 8 -7.37 -7.99 7.29
C ALA A 8 -7.39 -8.70 5.93
N SER A 9 -8.08 -9.82 5.84
CA SER A 9 -8.22 -10.63 4.62
C SER A 9 -9.16 -9.98 3.60
N ILE A 10 -8.85 -8.73 3.18
CA ILE A 10 -9.54 -7.94 2.13
C ILE A 10 -8.65 -7.78 0.89
N GLY A 11 -7.79 -8.73 0.60
CA GLY A 11 -6.83 -8.70 -0.50
C GLY A 11 -5.38 -8.58 -0.02
N GLU A 12 -4.45 -8.65 -0.97
CA GLU A 12 -3.01 -8.70 -0.68
C GLU A 12 -2.46 -7.40 -0.07
N GLY A 13 -3.14 -6.27 -0.26
CA GLY A 13 -2.68 -4.96 0.22
C GLY A 13 -2.45 -4.84 1.73
N HIS A 14 -3.04 -5.73 2.54
CA HIS A 14 -2.89 -5.77 3.99
C HIS A 14 -2.15 -7.02 4.47
N ASP A 15 -2.38 -8.16 3.80
CA ASP A 15 -1.79 -9.44 4.19
C ASP A 15 -0.33 -9.56 3.77
N LEU A 16 0.05 -9.05 2.59
CA LEU A 16 1.44 -9.06 2.13
C LEU A 16 2.34 -8.25 3.09
N PRO A 17 2.03 -6.99 3.44
CA PRO A 17 2.84 -6.23 4.40
C PRO A 17 2.99 -6.94 5.76
N ALA A 18 1.94 -7.59 6.25
CA ALA A 18 1.99 -8.34 7.50
C ALA A 18 2.97 -9.52 7.43
N ARG A 19 2.95 -10.28 6.33
CA ARG A 19 3.86 -11.42 6.13
C ARG A 19 5.30 -10.96 5.94
N VAL A 20 5.54 -9.96 5.09
CA VAL A 20 6.89 -9.45 4.84
C VAL A 20 7.50 -8.86 6.11
N LEU A 21 6.71 -8.12 6.89
CA LEU A 21 7.16 -7.59 8.18
C LEU A 21 7.49 -8.73 9.15
N ALA A 22 6.66 -9.75 9.23
CA ALA A 22 6.93 -10.92 10.09
C ALA A 22 8.24 -11.62 9.70
N GLU A 23 8.45 -11.87 8.40
CA GLU A 23 9.69 -12.45 7.88
C GLU A 23 10.90 -11.55 8.16
N GLY A 24 10.75 -10.24 8.04
CA GLY A 24 11.79 -9.26 8.38
C GLY A 24 12.16 -9.30 9.87
N ILE A 25 11.16 -9.34 10.75
CA ILE A 25 11.39 -9.42 12.21
C ILE A 25 12.07 -10.74 12.58
N GLU A 26 11.63 -11.88 12.03
CA GLU A 26 12.27 -13.18 12.31
C GLU A 26 13.73 -13.21 11.85
N ARG A 27 14.05 -12.54 10.74
CA ARG A 27 15.42 -12.44 10.21
C ARG A 27 16.32 -11.56 11.08
N GLU A 28 15.80 -10.40 11.54
CA GLU A 28 16.57 -9.45 12.33
C GLU A 28 16.63 -9.80 13.82
N ALA A 29 15.62 -10.51 14.34
CA ALA A 29 15.55 -11.00 15.73
C ALA A 29 15.05 -12.44 15.78
N PRO A 30 15.90 -13.43 15.43
CA PRO A 30 15.53 -14.84 15.41
C PRO A 30 15.00 -15.33 16.74
N GLY A 31 13.94 -16.16 16.71
CA GLY A 31 13.26 -16.69 17.88
C GLY A 31 12.23 -15.75 18.50
N THR A 32 11.89 -14.65 17.82
CA THR A 32 10.74 -13.82 18.17
C THR A 32 9.45 -14.58 17.89
N GLU A 33 8.55 -14.64 18.87
CA GLU A 33 7.21 -15.18 18.67
C GLU A 33 6.38 -14.17 17.88
N ILE A 34 6.00 -14.49 16.65
CA ILE A 34 5.22 -13.61 15.78
C ILE A 34 3.89 -14.25 15.45
N GLU A 35 2.80 -13.54 15.68
CA GLU A 35 1.46 -14.00 15.35
C GLU A 35 0.76 -12.95 14.47
N ILE A 36 0.23 -13.38 13.31
CA ILE A 36 -0.60 -12.55 12.45
C ILE A 36 -2.06 -12.91 12.68
N VAL A 37 -2.87 -11.91 13.00
CA VAL A 37 -4.30 -12.07 13.31
C VAL A 37 -5.14 -11.32 12.30
N ASP A 38 -6.10 -11.99 11.67
CA ASP A 38 -7.12 -11.34 10.84
C ASP A 38 -8.11 -10.59 11.74
N SER A 39 -8.06 -9.26 11.73
CA SER A 39 -8.93 -8.38 12.50
C SER A 39 -10.42 -8.59 12.19
N LEU A 40 -10.75 -8.95 10.96
CA LEU A 40 -12.13 -9.19 10.53
C LEU A 40 -12.65 -10.55 11.02
N ALA A 41 -11.77 -11.49 11.31
CA ALA A 41 -12.16 -12.76 11.92
C ALA A 41 -12.58 -12.60 13.39
N LEU A 42 -12.13 -11.54 14.06
CA LEU A 42 -12.45 -11.25 15.46
C LEU A 42 -13.81 -10.57 15.64
N VAL A 43 -14.30 -9.83 14.63
CA VAL A 43 -15.56 -9.11 14.76
C VAL A 43 -16.77 -10.01 14.45
N ASN A 44 -17.96 -9.53 14.85
CA ASN A 44 -19.19 -10.24 14.60
C ASN A 44 -19.32 -10.67 13.12
N PRO A 45 -19.72 -11.94 12.83
CA PRO A 45 -19.82 -12.46 11.46
C PRO A 45 -20.70 -11.62 10.52
N LEU A 46 -21.74 -10.94 11.02
CA LEU A 46 -22.53 -10.02 10.23
C LEU A 46 -21.75 -8.77 9.81
N VAL A 47 -20.96 -8.20 10.73
CA VAL A 47 -20.09 -7.04 10.44
C VAL A 47 -19.01 -7.45 9.45
N ARG A 48 -18.36 -8.60 9.67
CA ARG A 48 -17.38 -9.17 8.75
C ARG A 48 -17.96 -9.32 7.34
N ARG A 49 -19.13 -9.96 7.23
CA ARG A 49 -19.81 -10.16 5.95
C ARG A 49 -20.15 -8.83 5.28
N LEU A 50 -20.67 -7.85 6.02
CA LEU A 50 -20.99 -6.53 5.50
C LEU A 50 -19.74 -5.83 4.93
N VAL A 51 -18.60 -5.91 5.62
CA VAL A 51 -17.33 -5.33 5.15
C VAL A 51 -16.85 -6.05 3.90
N LEU A 52 -16.82 -7.39 3.89
CA LEU A 52 -16.38 -8.21 2.75
C LEU A 52 -17.29 -8.07 1.54
N ASP A 53 -18.60 -8.09 1.74
CA ASP A 53 -19.58 -7.93 0.66
C ASP A 53 -19.55 -6.50 0.10
N SER A 54 -19.36 -5.48 0.95
CA SER A 54 -19.17 -4.11 0.48
C SER A 54 -17.90 -3.99 -0.39
N SER A 55 -16.78 -4.54 0.01
CA SER A 55 -15.55 -4.50 -0.78
C SER A 55 -15.70 -5.25 -2.13
N ARG A 56 -16.35 -6.41 -2.16
CA ARG A 56 -16.65 -7.16 -3.39
C ARG A 56 -17.68 -6.46 -4.29
N PHE A 57 -18.72 -5.87 -3.70
CA PHE A 57 -19.74 -5.11 -4.43
C PHE A 57 -19.12 -3.89 -5.13
N HIS A 58 -18.17 -3.23 -4.47
CA HIS A 58 -17.47 -2.08 -5.01
C HIS A 58 -16.54 -2.43 -6.19
N SER A 59 -15.96 -3.62 -6.19
CA SER A 59 -15.13 -4.10 -7.30
C SER A 59 -15.94 -4.37 -8.59
N LYS A 60 -17.23 -4.74 -8.45
CA LYS A 60 -18.08 -5.13 -9.60
C LYS A 60 -18.97 -4.00 -10.16
N TRP A 61 -19.37 -3.05 -9.33
CA TRP A 61 -20.44 -2.10 -9.69
C TRP A 61 -20.04 -0.67 -9.42
N GLY A 62 -19.00 -0.16 -9.97
CA GLY A 62 -18.51 1.23 -9.93
C GLY A 62 -19.53 2.31 -9.57
N ASN A 63 -20.14 2.24 -8.40
CA ASN A 63 -21.36 2.93 -8.10
C ASN A 63 -21.11 4.36 -7.55
N ARG A 64 -21.78 5.37 -8.11
CA ARG A 64 -21.82 6.76 -7.59
C ARG A 64 -22.23 6.81 -6.11
N ILE A 65 -23.05 5.83 -5.66
CA ILE A 65 -23.46 5.71 -4.26
C ILE A 65 -22.28 5.39 -3.35
N PHE A 66 -21.33 4.59 -3.81
CA PHE A 66 -20.13 4.30 -3.05
C PHE A 66 -19.25 5.53 -2.88
N ASP A 67 -18.97 6.25 -3.96
CA ASP A 67 -18.16 7.46 -3.86
C ASP A 67 -18.79 8.49 -2.92
N LEU A 68 -20.11 8.64 -2.98
CA LEU A 68 -20.85 9.49 -2.05
C LEU A 68 -20.74 9.01 -0.60
N SER A 69 -20.91 7.69 -0.36
CA SER A 69 -20.80 7.12 0.99
C SER A 69 -19.35 7.22 1.52
N TYR A 70 -18.36 6.97 0.66
CA TYR A 70 -16.96 7.12 1.02
C TYR A 70 -16.61 8.59 1.36
N ARG A 71 -17.06 9.54 0.53
CA ARG A 71 -16.89 10.99 0.82
C ARG A 71 -17.53 11.38 2.15
N LEU A 72 -18.73 10.91 2.41
CA LEU A 72 -19.40 11.16 3.69
C LEU A 72 -18.60 10.60 4.88
N ILE A 73 -18.05 9.40 4.75
CA ILE A 73 -17.32 8.73 5.86
C ILE A 73 -15.89 9.26 6.01
N SER A 74 -15.23 9.63 4.91
CA SER A 74 -13.79 9.98 4.92
C SER A 74 -13.52 11.49 4.90
N ASP A 75 -14.29 12.25 4.10
CA ASP A 75 -14.00 13.66 3.82
C ASP A 75 -14.76 14.62 4.75
N VAL A 76 -15.96 14.22 5.24
CA VAL A 76 -16.79 15.07 6.08
C VAL A 76 -16.49 14.83 7.57
N PRO A 77 -15.99 15.83 8.33
CA PRO A 77 -15.52 15.62 9.69
C PRO A 77 -16.52 14.98 10.66
N PRO A 78 -17.82 15.40 10.73
CA PRO A 78 -18.78 14.77 11.64
C PRO A 78 -19.05 13.30 11.35
N THR A 79 -19.21 12.94 10.07
CA THR A 79 -19.50 11.57 9.69
C THR A 79 -18.28 10.67 9.76
N ARG A 80 -17.09 11.22 9.47
CA ARG A 80 -15.80 10.55 9.73
C ARG A 80 -15.65 10.23 11.23
N TRP A 81 -15.90 11.19 12.09
CA TRP A 81 -15.89 10.97 13.55
C TRP A 81 -16.86 9.86 13.95
N PHE A 82 -18.10 9.89 13.43
CA PHE A 82 -19.09 8.85 13.71
C PHE A 82 -18.62 7.48 13.20
N GLY A 83 -18.09 7.40 11.98
CA GLY A 83 -17.53 6.16 11.41
C GLY A 83 -16.41 5.58 12.27
N LYS A 84 -15.48 6.43 12.74
CA LYS A 84 -14.42 6.03 13.68
C LYS A 84 -15.00 5.49 14.99
N LYS A 85 -15.97 6.18 15.59
CA LYS A 85 -16.64 5.73 16.83
C LYS A 85 -17.40 4.42 16.64
N LEU A 86 -18.04 4.23 15.49
CA LEU A 86 -18.71 2.97 15.15
C LEU A 86 -17.69 1.82 15.00
N THR A 87 -16.57 2.05 14.31
CA THR A 87 -15.49 1.06 14.17
C THR A 87 -14.93 0.69 15.54
N GLN A 88 -14.64 1.66 16.39
CA GLN A 88 -14.22 1.43 17.77
C GLN A 88 -15.26 0.62 18.55
N PHE A 89 -16.53 0.99 18.48
CA PHE A 89 -17.62 0.28 19.19
C PHE A 89 -17.73 -1.19 18.77
N LEU A 90 -17.66 -1.47 17.47
CA LEU A 90 -17.82 -2.82 16.94
C LEU A 90 -16.61 -3.73 17.16
N ALA A 91 -15.40 -3.16 17.18
CA ALA A 91 -14.17 -3.97 17.16
C ALA A 91 -13.27 -3.81 18.40
N ALA A 92 -13.50 -2.82 19.28
CA ALA A 92 -12.61 -2.58 20.42
C ALA A 92 -12.57 -3.74 21.41
N THR A 93 -13.72 -4.35 21.72
CA THR A 93 -13.75 -5.46 22.68
C THR A 93 -13.02 -6.70 22.18
N PRO A 94 -13.32 -7.23 20.98
CA PRO A 94 -12.62 -8.43 20.50
C PRO A 94 -11.13 -8.17 20.22
N ILE A 95 -10.75 -7.02 19.69
CA ILE A 95 -9.33 -6.69 19.47
C ILE A 95 -8.59 -6.57 20.81
N ARG A 96 -9.15 -5.86 21.79
CA ARG A 96 -8.57 -5.75 23.12
C ARG A 96 -8.40 -7.13 23.78
N GLN A 97 -9.41 -7.99 23.70
CA GLN A 97 -9.35 -9.33 24.24
C GLN A 97 -8.23 -10.13 23.58
N ALA A 98 -8.12 -10.08 22.25
CA ALA A 98 -7.05 -10.74 21.51
C ALA A 98 -5.65 -10.28 21.95
N VAL A 99 -5.47 -8.98 22.21
CA VAL A 99 -4.21 -8.41 22.72
C VAL A 99 -3.90 -8.91 24.14
N LEU A 100 -4.89 -8.83 25.06
CA LEU A 100 -4.68 -9.20 26.46
C LEU A 100 -4.43 -10.71 26.67
N GLU A 101 -5.06 -11.57 25.85
CA GLU A 101 -4.84 -13.02 25.89
C GLU A 101 -3.43 -13.39 25.42
N ARG A 102 -2.91 -12.69 24.40
CA ARG A 102 -1.63 -12.98 23.76
C ARG A 102 -0.44 -12.32 24.44
N LYS A 103 -0.68 -11.23 25.18
CA LYS A 103 0.34 -10.45 25.93
C LYS A 103 1.57 -10.12 25.08
N PRO A 104 1.41 -9.44 23.94
CA PRO A 104 2.54 -9.09 23.10
C PRO A 104 3.37 -7.97 23.73
N ASP A 105 4.66 -7.89 23.36
CA ASP A 105 5.54 -6.78 23.69
C ASP A 105 5.29 -5.55 22.82
N VAL A 106 4.80 -5.76 21.58
CA VAL A 106 4.40 -4.72 20.63
C VAL A 106 3.24 -5.21 19.75
N VAL A 107 2.38 -4.28 19.36
CA VAL A 107 1.28 -4.55 18.44
C VAL A 107 1.49 -3.74 17.16
N VAL A 108 1.42 -4.39 16.01
CA VAL A 108 1.51 -3.74 14.70
C VAL A 108 0.18 -3.90 13.96
N SER A 109 -0.25 -2.87 13.26
CA SER A 109 -1.42 -2.90 12.38
C SER A 109 -1.04 -2.63 10.94
N THR A 110 -1.42 -3.52 10.03
CA THR A 110 -1.33 -3.33 8.57
C THR A 110 -2.70 -3.07 7.94
N TYR A 111 -3.71 -2.74 8.78
CA TYR A 111 -5.07 -2.47 8.34
C TYR A 111 -5.65 -1.22 9.02
N PRO A 112 -6.22 -0.26 8.27
CA PRO A 112 -6.66 1.02 8.83
C PRO A 112 -7.75 0.87 9.91
N GLY A 113 -8.65 -0.12 9.78
CA GLY A 113 -9.68 -0.38 10.78
C GLY A 113 -9.11 -0.82 12.12
N SER A 114 -8.11 -1.69 12.13
CA SER A 114 -7.41 -2.10 13.38
C SER A 114 -6.52 -1.00 13.93
N THR A 115 -5.89 -0.18 13.08
CA THR A 115 -5.12 0.99 13.53
C THR A 115 -5.99 1.97 14.32
N GLU A 116 -7.17 2.30 13.82
CA GLU A 116 -8.12 3.18 14.51
C GLU A 116 -8.53 2.64 15.89
N VAL A 117 -8.78 1.33 15.98
CA VAL A 117 -9.16 0.69 17.24
C VAL A 117 -8.00 0.61 18.23
N LEU A 118 -6.84 0.14 17.78
CA LEU A 118 -5.65 -0.02 18.61
C LEU A 118 -5.14 1.33 19.14
N GLY A 119 -5.10 2.34 18.27
CA GLY A 119 -4.76 3.70 18.67
C GLY A 119 -5.72 4.27 19.72
N ALA A 120 -7.04 4.04 19.55
CA ALA A 120 -8.01 4.44 20.56
C ALA A 120 -7.87 3.67 21.89
N LEU A 121 -7.58 2.37 21.86
CA LEU A 121 -7.33 1.58 23.05
C LEU A 121 -6.07 2.08 23.79
N ARG A 122 -5.00 2.36 23.06
CA ARG A 122 -3.73 2.89 23.59
C ARG A 122 -3.92 4.27 24.22
N ALA A 123 -4.55 5.20 23.49
CA ALA A 123 -4.81 6.56 23.98
C ALA A 123 -5.67 6.60 25.25
N ASN A 124 -6.55 5.61 25.45
CA ASN A 124 -7.40 5.50 26.64
C ASN A 124 -6.80 4.62 27.74
N GLY A 125 -5.54 4.21 27.66
CA GLY A 125 -4.86 3.37 28.65
C GLY A 125 -5.50 1.98 28.83
N ARG A 126 -6.14 1.46 27.77
CA ARG A 126 -6.80 0.14 27.81
C ARG A 126 -5.88 -0.98 27.36
N ILE A 127 -4.74 -0.65 26.76
CA ILE A 127 -3.58 -1.47 26.45
C ILE A 127 -2.31 -0.67 26.73
N ASP A 128 -1.25 -1.32 27.20
CA ASP A 128 -0.04 -0.64 27.70
C ASP A 128 1.19 -0.79 26.78
N MET A 129 1.20 -1.80 25.90
CA MET A 129 2.29 -2.03 24.97
C MET A 129 2.28 -0.99 23.82
N PRO A 130 3.43 -0.72 23.18
CA PRO A 130 3.52 0.13 22.01
C PRO A 130 2.64 -0.35 20.86
N VAL A 131 2.07 0.60 20.14
CA VAL A 131 1.25 0.36 18.94
C VAL A 131 1.92 0.99 17.72
N VAL A 132 2.06 0.21 16.66
CA VAL A 132 2.64 0.62 15.38
C VAL A 132 1.59 0.54 14.27
N SER A 133 1.52 1.54 13.41
CA SER A 133 0.75 1.50 12.18
C SER A 133 1.69 1.38 10.98
N ALA A 134 1.56 0.34 10.17
CA ALA A 134 2.30 0.14 8.93
C ALA A 134 1.42 0.57 7.75
N ILE A 135 1.66 1.78 7.26
CA ILE A 135 0.85 2.48 6.26
C ILE A 135 1.40 2.18 4.86
N THR A 136 0.56 1.63 4.01
CA THR A 136 0.88 1.27 2.62
C THR A 136 0.19 2.15 1.58
N ASP A 137 -0.71 3.04 2.00
CA ASP A 137 -1.37 4.02 1.15
C ASP A 137 -0.60 5.35 1.13
N LEU A 138 -0.66 6.04 -0.02
CA LEU A 138 -0.03 7.36 -0.18
C LEU A 138 -0.82 8.47 0.51
N ALA A 139 -2.14 8.39 0.49
CA ALA A 139 -3.05 9.42 0.99
C ALA A 139 -4.36 8.83 1.52
N ALA A 140 -5.28 9.67 1.99
CA ALA A 140 -6.51 9.28 2.69
C ALA A 140 -6.23 8.61 4.04
N LEU A 141 -5.25 9.12 4.78
CA LEU A 141 -4.65 8.47 5.94
C LEU A 141 -5.47 8.62 7.24
N GLY A 142 -6.67 9.20 7.15
CA GLY A 142 -7.52 9.48 8.31
C GLY A 142 -7.86 8.28 9.21
N TYR A 143 -7.81 7.06 8.69
CA TYR A 143 -7.95 5.81 9.47
C TYR A 143 -6.62 5.08 9.68
N TRP A 144 -5.58 5.42 8.91
CA TRP A 144 -4.24 4.87 9.05
C TRP A 144 -3.42 5.53 10.14
N ALA A 145 -3.66 6.82 10.39
CA ALA A 145 -2.97 7.59 11.42
C ALA A 145 -3.90 7.88 12.59
N HIS A 146 -3.38 7.71 13.82
CA HIS A 146 -4.12 7.95 15.05
C HIS A 146 -3.19 8.48 16.16
N PRO A 147 -3.59 9.53 16.92
CA PRO A 147 -2.74 10.12 17.96
C PRO A 147 -2.30 9.18 19.09
N GLY A 148 -2.99 8.06 19.25
CA GLY A 148 -2.62 7.02 20.23
C GLY A 148 -1.73 5.93 19.69
N VAL A 149 -1.25 6.03 18.45
CA VAL A 149 -0.23 5.15 17.88
C VAL A 149 1.15 5.72 18.21
N ASP A 150 2.06 4.89 18.68
CA ASP A 150 3.40 5.31 19.09
C ASP A 150 4.33 5.55 17.89
N LEU A 151 4.20 4.73 16.83
CA LEU A 151 5.01 4.82 15.60
C LEU A 151 4.16 4.56 14.35
N HIS A 152 4.25 5.47 13.38
CA HIS A 152 3.71 5.27 12.05
C HIS A 152 4.86 4.96 11.07
N LEU A 153 4.80 3.80 10.45
CA LEU A 153 5.68 3.40 9.34
C LEU A 153 4.99 3.77 8.03
N ILE A 154 5.66 4.51 7.18
CA ILE A 154 5.15 4.93 5.87
C ILE A 154 6.06 4.37 4.77
N THR A 155 5.48 4.01 3.64
CA THR A 155 6.21 3.54 2.44
C THR A 155 6.49 4.67 1.46
N HIS A 156 5.70 5.75 1.52
CA HIS A 156 5.83 6.94 0.70
C HIS A 156 6.28 8.12 1.57
N PRO A 157 7.45 8.74 1.33
CA PRO A 157 7.89 9.91 2.09
C PRO A 157 6.86 11.05 2.12
N GLU A 158 6.10 11.20 1.02
CA GLU A 158 5.05 12.20 0.81
C GLU A 158 3.89 12.06 1.78
N SER A 159 3.65 10.86 2.31
CA SER A 159 2.62 10.59 3.32
C SER A 159 2.93 11.22 4.68
N GLY A 160 4.19 11.55 4.94
CA GLY A 160 4.67 11.97 6.25
C GLY A 160 4.04 13.26 6.78
N GLU A 161 3.70 14.21 5.89
CA GLU A 161 3.05 15.47 6.28
C GLU A 161 1.63 15.20 6.80
N GLU A 162 0.80 14.46 6.04
CA GLU A 162 -0.57 14.12 6.45
C GLU A 162 -0.60 13.32 7.76
N VAL A 163 0.34 12.38 7.95
CA VAL A 163 0.43 11.60 9.19
C VAL A 163 0.75 12.50 10.38
N ARG A 164 1.72 13.43 10.26
CA ARG A 164 2.10 14.36 11.35
C ARG A 164 0.99 15.35 11.68
N GLU A 165 0.20 15.77 10.69
CA GLU A 165 -0.98 16.61 10.94
C GLU A 165 -2.04 15.87 11.77
N ILE A 166 -2.25 14.57 11.50
CA ILE A 166 -3.25 13.74 12.21
C ILE A 166 -2.73 13.32 13.60
N ALA A 167 -1.45 12.98 13.71
CA ALA A 167 -0.83 12.41 14.89
C ALA A 167 0.50 13.13 15.26
N PRO A 168 0.43 14.41 15.70
CA PRO A 168 1.62 15.26 15.88
C PRO A 168 2.56 14.81 17.01
N GLN A 169 2.11 13.92 17.88
CA GLN A 169 2.91 13.40 19.01
C GLN A 169 3.56 12.04 18.70
N SER A 170 3.22 11.44 17.57
CA SER A 170 3.69 10.11 17.20
C SER A 170 4.98 10.20 16.36
N ASP A 171 5.84 9.20 16.47
CA ASP A 171 6.96 9.03 15.54
C ASP A 171 6.45 8.64 14.15
N VAL A 172 7.12 9.19 13.11
CA VAL A 172 6.83 8.85 11.70
C VAL A 172 8.15 8.50 11.02
N ARG A 173 8.24 7.29 10.48
CA ARG A 173 9.44 6.80 9.79
C ARG A 173 9.08 6.26 8.42
N CYS A 174 9.80 6.72 7.39
CA CYS A 174 9.75 6.11 6.07
C CYS A 174 10.63 4.87 6.06
N VAL A 175 10.08 3.74 5.60
CA VAL A 175 10.70 2.43 5.71
C VAL A 175 10.55 1.61 4.43
N ARG A 176 11.44 0.63 4.27
CA ARG A 176 11.28 -0.51 3.35
C ARG A 176 10.82 -1.77 4.10
N GLY A 177 10.53 -2.85 3.37
CA GLY A 177 10.18 -4.14 3.98
C GLY A 177 8.71 -4.26 4.36
N LEU A 178 7.82 -3.57 3.61
CA LEU A 178 6.37 -3.77 3.64
C LEU A 178 5.84 -4.26 2.29
N THR A 179 6.72 -4.46 1.31
CA THR A 179 6.48 -5.16 0.05
C THR A 179 7.57 -6.20 -0.17
N ASP A 180 7.46 -6.99 -1.24
CA ASP A 180 8.41 -8.05 -1.57
C ASP A 180 9.85 -7.51 -1.64
N GLU A 181 10.75 -8.11 -0.87
CA GLU A 181 12.12 -7.64 -0.76
C GLU A 181 12.89 -7.67 -2.08
N ARG A 182 12.46 -8.49 -3.02
CA ARG A 182 13.05 -8.55 -4.36
C ARG A 182 12.93 -7.23 -5.14
N PHE A 183 12.02 -6.33 -4.78
CA PHE A 183 11.94 -4.99 -5.36
C PHE A 183 13.07 -4.05 -4.93
N TYR A 184 13.79 -4.38 -3.86
CA TYR A 184 14.95 -3.60 -3.42
C TYR A 184 16.28 -4.05 -4.07
N GLU A 185 16.23 -5.06 -4.93
CA GLU A 185 17.37 -5.58 -5.68
C GLU A 185 17.25 -5.13 -7.15
N PRO A 186 18.11 -4.18 -7.61
CA PRO A 186 18.02 -3.68 -8.98
C PRO A 186 18.14 -4.79 -10.02
N ARG A 187 17.24 -4.75 -11.00
CA ARG A 187 17.22 -5.67 -12.14
C ARG A 187 17.43 -4.93 -13.44
N GLY A 188 18.16 -5.57 -14.37
CA GLY A 188 18.26 -5.05 -15.73
C GLY A 188 16.98 -5.32 -16.53
N GLN A 189 16.45 -4.30 -17.20
CA GLN A 189 15.24 -4.43 -18.02
C GLN A 189 15.38 -5.52 -19.09
N ALA A 190 16.50 -5.56 -19.81
CA ALA A 190 16.76 -6.57 -20.83
C ALA A 190 16.75 -8.00 -20.24
N GLU A 191 17.44 -8.20 -19.09
CA GLU A 191 17.46 -9.49 -18.40
C GLU A 191 16.05 -9.91 -17.93
N ALA A 192 15.25 -8.97 -17.44
CA ALA A 192 13.88 -9.23 -17.02
C ALA A 192 13.00 -9.63 -18.21
N ARG A 193 13.16 -8.95 -19.36
CA ARG A 193 12.46 -9.30 -20.62
C ARG A 193 12.86 -10.68 -21.13
N GLU A 194 14.14 -11.03 -21.13
CA GLU A 194 14.62 -12.37 -21.49
C GLU A 194 14.01 -13.45 -20.59
N ARG A 195 14.01 -13.24 -19.27
CA ARG A 195 13.42 -14.19 -18.31
C ARG A 195 11.92 -14.41 -18.51
N LEU A 196 11.22 -13.41 -19.07
CA LEU A 196 9.78 -13.43 -19.31
C LEU A 196 9.44 -13.86 -20.74
N ASP A 197 10.43 -14.11 -21.59
CA ASP A 197 10.23 -14.39 -23.01
C ASP A 197 9.45 -13.27 -23.71
N LEU A 198 9.96 -12.03 -23.53
CA LEU A 198 9.39 -10.81 -24.08
C LEU A 198 10.36 -10.16 -25.08
N PRO A 199 9.86 -9.33 -26.04
CA PRO A 199 10.72 -8.56 -26.93
C PRO A 199 11.68 -7.66 -26.13
N ILE A 200 12.96 -7.69 -26.51
CA ILE A 200 13.99 -6.88 -25.84
C ILE A 200 13.82 -5.41 -26.15
N GLU A 201 13.37 -5.08 -27.36
CA GLU A 201 13.18 -3.70 -27.85
C GLU A 201 11.71 -3.34 -27.96
N GLY A 202 11.43 -2.06 -27.98
CA GLY A 202 10.09 -1.49 -28.12
C GLY A 202 9.41 -1.25 -26.78
N PRO A 203 8.33 -0.43 -26.77
CA PRO A 203 7.55 -0.16 -25.59
C PRO A 203 6.88 -1.39 -25.03
N LEU A 204 6.98 -1.63 -23.71
CA LEU A 204 6.28 -2.68 -22.99
C LEU A 204 5.32 -2.05 -21.97
N VAL A 205 4.02 -2.27 -22.18
CA VAL A 205 2.97 -1.78 -21.29
C VAL A 205 2.34 -2.93 -20.53
N ILE A 206 2.37 -2.85 -19.20
CA ILE A 206 1.63 -3.76 -18.33
C ILE A 206 0.29 -3.14 -17.96
N VAL A 207 -0.79 -3.88 -18.12
CA VAL A 207 -2.13 -3.54 -17.64
C VAL A 207 -2.50 -4.46 -16.50
N SER A 208 -2.77 -3.89 -15.31
CA SER A 208 -3.07 -4.66 -14.11
C SER A 208 -4.19 -4.04 -13.28
N GLY A 209 -5.11 -4.86 -12.81
CA GLY A 209 -6.12 -4.50 -11.81
C GLY A 209 -5.84 -5.09 -10.42
N GLY A 210 -4.57 -5.44 -10.15
CA GLY A 210 -4.16 -6.12 -8.94
C GLY A 210 -4.61 -7.57 -8.87
N GLY A 211 -4.54 -8.19 -7.70
CA GLY A 211 -4.83 -9.62 -7.52
C GLY A 211 -6.26 -10.07 -7.91
N TRP A 212 -7.18 -9.14 -8.05
CA TRP A 212 -8.59 -9.39 -8.45
C TRP A 212 -8.93 -8.85 -9.84
N ALA A 213 -7.98 -8.26 -10.56
CA ALA A 213 -8.15 -7.65 -11.87
C ALA A 213 -9.32 -6.65 -11.91
N VAL A 214 -9.29 -5.69 -10.99
CA VAL A 214 -10.31 -4.64 -10.89
C VAL A 214 -10.06 -3.57 -11.95
N GLY A 215 -11.11 -3.13 -12.64
CA GLY A 215 -11.04 -2.04 -13.63
C GLY A 215 -11.34 -2.47 -15.04
N ASP A 216 -11.13 -1.56 -16.00
CA ASP A 216 -11.33 -1.77 -17.44
C ASP A 216 -9.99 -2.21 -18.07
N LEU A 217 -9.61 -3.49 -17.88
CA LEU A 217 -8.37 -4.03 -18.43
C LEU A 217 -8.44 -4.14 -19.96
N GLU A 218 -9.61 -4.48 -20.50
CA GLU A 218 -9.82 -4.58 -21.94
C GLU A 218 -9.58 -3.26 -22.63
N GLY A 219 -10.28 -2.19 -22.20
CA GLY A 219 -10.09 -0.87 -22.76
C GLY A 219 -8.70 -0.30 -22.57
N ALA A 220 -8.06 -0.59 -21.43
CA ALA A 220 -6.68 -0.18 -21.21
C ALA A 220 -5.70 -0.90 -22.17
N ALA A 221 -5.94 -2.17 -22.44
CA ALA A 221 -5.13 -2.94 -23.39
C ALA A 221 -5.31 -2.44 -24.84
N GLU A 222 -6.55 -2.15 -25.24
CA GLU A 222 -6.84 -1.56 -26.56
C GLU A 222 -6.11 -0.24 -26.78
N GLU A 223 -6.17 0.68 -25.79
CA GLU A 223 -5.45 1.95 -25.85
C GLU A 223 -3.92 1.76 -25.88
N ALA A 224 -3.39 0.84 -25.08
CA ALA A 224 -1.96 0.52 -25.08
C ALA A 224 -1.49 -0.07 -26.43
N LEU A 225 -2.30 -0.90 -27.08
CA LEU A 225 -2.03 -1.42 -28.43
C LEU A 225 -2.03 -0.33 -29.50
N GLY A 226 -2.65 0.82 -29.23
CA GLY A 226 -2.57 2.03 -30.08
C GLY A 226 -1.18 2.66 -30.11
N ILE A 227 -0.31 2.37 -29.15
CA ILE A 227 1.08 2.84 -29.17
C ILE A 227 1.88 2.07 -30.23
N PRO A 228 2.55 2.75 -31.18
CA PRO A 228 3.30 2.10 -32.23
C PRO A 228 4.39 1.17 -31.69
N GLY A 229 4.36 -0.11 -32.11
CA GLY A 229 5.36 -1.11 -31.72
C GLY A 229 5.25 -1.60 -30.25
N ALA A 230 4.23 -1.19 -29.50
CA ALA A 230 4.07 -1.63 -28.13
C ALA A 230 3.72 -3.13 -28.04
N THR A 231 4.34 -3.80 -27.08
CA THR A 231 3.90 -5.08 -26.54
C THR A 231 3.07 -4.82 -25.28
N VAL A 232 1.93 -5.49 -25.14
CA VAL A 232 1.02 -5.31 -24.02
C VAL A 232 0.94 -6.61 -23.23
N VAL A 233 0.96 -6.51 -21.89
CA VAL A 233 0.77 -7.67 -21.00
C VAL A 233 -0.38 -7.35 -20.03
N CYS A 234 -1.44 -8.16 -20.07
CA CYS A 234 -2.54 -8.05 -19.11
C CYS A 234 -2.34 -9.04 -17.96
N LEU A 235 -2.17 -8.52 -16.75
CA LEU A 235 -2.07 -9.32 -15.53
C LEU A 235 -3.45 -9.43 -14.89
N CYS A 236 -4.12 -10.57 -15.08
CA CYS A 236 -5.49 -10.82 -14.63
C CYS A 236 -5.58 -11.32 -13.18
N GLY A 237 -4.45 -11.52 -12.51
CA GLY A 237 -4.43 -12.00 -11.13
C GLY A 237 -5.18 -13.33 -10.97
N ARG A 238 -6.05 -13.42 -9.96
CA ARG A 238 -6.87 -14.60 -9.66
C ARG A 238 -8.24 -14.59 -10.36
N ASN A 239 -8.41 -13.75 -11.38
CA ASN A 239 -9.64 -13.67 -12.16
C ASN A 239 -9.53 -14.46 -13.47
N ASP A 240 -9.59 -15.79 -13.35
CA ASP A 240 -9.45 -16.70 -14.49
C ASP A 240 -10.54 -16.47 -15.56
N GLY A 241 -11.73 -16.04 -15.14
CA GLY A 241 -12.84 -15.72 -16.06
C GLY A 241 -12.46 -14.56 -16.99
N LEU A 242 -11.99 -13.45 -16.42
CA LEU A 242 -11.54 -12.31 -17.21
C LEU A 242 -10.32 -12.67 -18.08
N GLY A 243 -9.38 -13.46 -17.56
CA GLY A 243 -8.24 -13.93 -18.35
C GLY A 243 -8.68 -14.70 -19.60
N THR A 244 -9.68 -15.57 -19.47
CA THR A 244 -10.25 -16.32 -20.58
C THR A 244 -10.97 -15.40 -21.58
N GLU A 245 -11.76 -14.44 -21.10
CA GLU A 245 -12.46 -13.46 -21.94
C GLU A 245 -11.47 -12.60 -22.74
N LEU A 246 -10.43 -12.07 -22.10
CA LEU A 246 -9.41 -11.27 -22.77
C LEU A 246 -8.60 -12.10 -23.78
N ALA A 247 -8.24 -13.35 -23.46
CA ALA A 247 -7.54 -14.22 -24.37
C ALA A 247 -8.35 -14.55 -25.63
N GLN A 248 -9.68 -14.67 -25.51
CA GLN A 248 -10.58 -14.83 -26.65
C GLN A 248 -10.71 -13.53 -27.46
N HIS A 249 -10.92 -12.39 -26.79
CA HIS A 249 -11.07 -11.09 -27.45
C HIS A 249 -9.84 -10.73 -28.29
N PHE A 250 -8.64 -10.91 -27.73
CA PHE A 250 -7.38 -10.57 -28.38
C PHE A 250 -6.72 -11.73 -29.14
N SER A 251 -7.45 -12.81 -29.45
CA SER A 251 -6.88 -14.01 -30.04
C SER A 251 -6.15 -13.82 -31.39
N ALA A 252 -6.47 -12.73 -32.11
CA ALA A 252 -5.84 -12.37 -33.39
C ALA A 252 -4.72 -11.31 -33.26
N GLU A 253 -4.44 -10.78 -32.04
CA GLU A 253 -3.45 -9.73 -31.83
C GLU A 253 -2.16 -10.33 -31.23
N PRO A 254 -1.07 -10.44 -32.01
CA PRO A 254 0.16 -11.10 -31.54
C PRO A 254 0.97 -10.25 -30.56
N ARG A 255 0.67 -8.95 -30.39
CA ARG A 255 1.39 -8.04 -29.50
C ARG A 255 0.87 -8.04 -28.08
N ILE A 256 -0.17 -8.83 -27.78
CA ILE A 256 -0.71 -8.90 -26.43
C ILE A 256 -0.52 -10.28 -25.81
N ARG A 257 -0.19 -10.29 -24.53
CA ARG A 257 -0.07 -11.49 -23.72
C ARG A 257 -0.99 -11.39 -22.50
N ILE A 258 -1.75 -12.43 -22.24
CA ILE A 258 -2.67 -12.52 -21.11
C ILE A 258 -2.07 -13.45 -20.06
N GLU A 259 -1.85 -12.95 -18.87
CA GLU A 259 -1.27 -13.68 -17.75
C GLU A 259 -2.25 -13.74 -16.57
N GLY A 260 -2.28 -14.87 -15.89
CA GLY A 260 -3.01 -15.07 -14.66
C GLY A 260 -2.26 -14.53 -13.42
N PHE A 261 -2.46 -15.21 -12.28
CA PHE A 261 -1.73 -14.89 -11.05
C PHE A 261 -0.25 -15.23 -11.19
N THR A 262 0.59 -14.29 -10.80
CA THR A 262 2.05 -14.44 -10.86
C THR A 262 2.71 -14.07 -9.54
N ASN A 263 3.79 -14.75 -9.19
CA ASN A 263 4.71 -14.39 -8.11
C ASN A 263 6.00 -13.72 -8.62
N ARG A 264 6.03 -13.36 -9.91
CA ARG A 264 7.16 -12.74 -10.60
C ARG A 264 6.95 -11.24 -10.85
N MET A 265 6.14 -10.56 -9.99
CA MET A 265 5.88 -9.14 -10.15
C MET A 265 7.15 -8.28 -10.27
N PRO A 266 8.26 -8.54 -9.52
CA PRO A 266 9.50 -7.81 -9.71
C PRO A 266 10.08 -7.92 -11.13
N ASP A 267 10.05 -9.11 -11.73
CA ASP A 267 10.51 -9.28 -13.13
C ASP A 267 9.58 -8.55 -14.12
N TRP A 268 8.26 -8.57 -13.87
CA TRP A 268 7.31 -7.88 -14.73
C TRP A 268 7.50 -6.37 -14.73
N PHE A 269 7.68 -5.76 -13.55
CA PHE A 269 7.87 -4.31 -13.46
C PHE A 269 9.27 -3.88 -13.94
N ALA A 270 10.30 -4.66 -13.67
CA ALA A 270 11.62 -4.41 -14.24
C ALA A 270 11.62 -4.49 -15.78
N ALA A 271 10.81 -5.37 -16.38
CA ALA A 271 10.69 -5.50 -17.84
C ALA A 271 9.91 -4.36 -18.48
N ALA A 272 8.95 -3.74 -17.75
CA ALA A 272 7.98 -2.80 -18.29
C ALA A 272 8.55 -1.37 -18.40
N ASP A 273 8.04 -0.63 -19.39
CA ASP A 273 8.22 0.81 -19.46
C ASP A 273 7.08 1.53 -18.74
N VAL A 274 5.85 1.01 -18.84
CA VAL A 274 4.67 1.62 -18.23
C VAL A 274 3.76 0.56 -17.59
N LEU A 275 3.28 0.88 -16.40
CA LEU A 275 2.18 0.20 -15.73
C LEU A 275 0.89 1.03 -15.87
N VAL A 276 -0.16 0.46 -16.44
CA VAL A 276 -1.54 0.96 -16.29
C VAL A 276 -2.19 0.21 -15.16
N HIS A 277 -2.61 0.94 -14.12
CA HIS A 277 -3.18 0.34 -12.92
C HIS A 277 -4.47 1.05 -12.48
N SER A 278 -5.46 0.29 -12.04
CA SER A 278 -6.79 0.83 -11.69
C SER A 278 -7.03 1.03 -10.18
N THR A 279 -6.09 0.59 -9.35
CA THR A 279 -6.14 0.75 -7.89
C THR A 279 -4.91 1.49 -7.39
N ALA A 280 -4.95 1.97 -6.16
CA ALA A 280 -3.79 2.58 -5.49
C ALA A 280 -3.12 1.55 -4.56
N GLY A 281 -2.00 1.92 -3.94
CA GLY A 281 -1.30 1.12 -2.94
C GLY A 281 0.05 0.58 -3.42
N LEU A 282 0.49 -0.54 -2.84
CA LEU A 282 1.84 -1.07 -3.04
C LEU A 282 2.23 -1.33 -4.49
N THR A 283 1.30 -1.75 -5.33
CA THR A 283 1.59 -2.04 -6.75
C THR A 283 2.14 -0.83 -7.50
N VAL A 284 1.65 0.37 -7.18
CA VAL A 284 2.16 1.62 -7.76
C VAL A 284 3.56 1.93 -7.24
N LEU A 285 3.78 1.77 -5.92
CA LEU A 285 5.09 1.94 -5.32
C LEU A 285 6.12 0.98 -5.93
N GLU A 286 5.76 -0.30 -6.08
CA GLU A 286 6.59 -1.34 -6.67
C GLU A 286 7.02 -1.01 -8.10
N ALA A 287 6.10 -0.49 -8.91
CA ALA A 287 6.40 -0.04 -10.27
C ALA A 287 7.36 1.17 -10.28
N ILE A 288 7.14 2.15 -9.39
CA ILE A 288 8.03 3.31 -9.24
C ILE A 288 9.45 2.87 -8.84
N MET A 289 9.55 1.92 -7.91
CA MET A 289 10.85 1.39 -7.46
C MET A 289 11.65 0.77 -8.61
N GLU A 290 11.00 0.11 -9.55
CA GLU A 290 11.63 -0.50 -10.74
C GLU A 290 11.82 0.50 -11.90
N GLY A 291 11.48 1.78 -11.71
CA GLY A 291 11.61 2.82 -12.75
C GLY A 291 10.55 2.76 -13.84
N CYS A 292 9.50 1.99 -13.63
CA CYS A 292 8.37 1.87 -14.53
C CYS A 292 7.49 3.13 -14.42
N GLY A 293 7.17 3.78 -15.55
CA GLY A 293 6.19 4.86 -15.58
C GLY A 293 4.81 4.35 -15.17
N VAL A 294 4.02 5.16 -14.47
CA VAL A 294 2.71 4.71 -13.96
C VAL A 294 1.58 5.57 -14.50
N VAL A 295 0.52 4.92 -14.97
CA VAL A 295 -0.77 5.54 -15.27
C VAL A 295 -1.84 4.94 -14.37
N SER A 296 -2.39 5.74 -13.47
CA SER A 296 -3.61 5.38 -12.74
C SER A 296 -4.82 5.61 -13.63
N TYR A 297 -5.44 4.51 -14.09
CA TYR A 297 -6.55 4.57 -15.02
C TYR A 297 -7.85 4.12 -14.40
N GLY A 298 -8.90 4.87 -14.66
CA GLY A 298 -10.27 4.51 -14.31
C GLY A 298 -10.90 5.42 -13.26
N TRP A 299 -11.79 4.94 -12.50
CA TRP A 299 -12.93 5.63 -11.91
C TRP A 299 -12.65 6.68 -10.85
N GLY A 300 -11.45 6.83 -10.35
CA GLY A 300 -11.12 7.86 -9.36
C GLY A 300 -12.14 7.97 -8.21
N ARG A 301 -12.58 6.85 -7.62
CA ARG A 301 -13.63 6.83 -6.58
C ARG A 301 -13.07 6.32 -5.26
N GLY A 302 -13.72 6.73 -4.17
CA GLY A 302 -13.32 6.33 -2.83
C GLY A 302 -11.86 6.72 -2.54
N HIS A 303 -11.10 5.80 -1.96
CA HIS A 303 -9.67 5.99 -1.66
C HIS A 303 -8.82 6.18 -2.93
N VAL A 304 -9.18 5.56 -4.05
CA VAL A 304 -8.48 5.73 -5.34
C VAL A 304 -8.50 7.18 -5.78
N ARG A 305 -9.62 7.90 -5.62
CA ARG A 305 -9.75 9.33 -5.95
C ARG A 305 -8.75 10.19 -5.17
N VAL A 306 -8.60 9.92 -3.88
CA VAL A 306 -7.70 10.69 -3.02
C VAL A 306 -6.25 10.38 -3.36
N ASN A 307 -5.92 9.11 -3.58
CA ASN A 307 -4.59 8.71 -4.04
C ASN A 307 -4.28 9.28 -5.43
N ASN A 308 -5.24 9.31 -6.37
CA ASN A 308 -5.04 9.95 -7.69
C ASN A 308 -4.73 11.45 -7.58
N ALA A 309 -5.39 12.16 -6.66
CA ALA A 309 -5.06 13.56 -6.39
C ALA A 309 -3.63 13.71 -5.83
N ALA A 310 -3.20 12.78 -4.95
CA ALA A 310 -1.85 12.75 -4.41
C ALA A 310 -0.82 12.38 -5.48
N PHE A 311 -1.09 11.40 -6.34
CA PHE A 311 -0.21 11.06 -7.47
C PHE A 311 0.06 12.28 -8.37
N LYS A 312 -1.00 13.02 -8.73
CA LYS A 312 -0.85 14.28 -9.49
C LYS A 312 -0.08 15.35 -8.71
N ARG A 313 -0.40 15.55 -7.43
CA ARG A 313 0.25 16.56 -6.57
C ARG A 313 1.75 16.32 -6.45
N PHE A 314 2.15 15.08 -6.30
CA PHE A 314 3.55 14.69 -6.08
C PHE A 314 4.30 14.28 -7.35
N GLY A 315 3.61 14.22 -8.50
CA GLY A 315 4.24 13.81 -9.77
C GLY A 315 4.64 12.34 -9.82
N LEU A 316 3.97 11.48 -9.07
CA LEU A 316 4.32 10.05 -8.94
C LEU A 316 3.69 9.18 -10.02
N ALA A 317 2.57 9.59 -10.59
CA ALA A 317 1.89 8.88 -11.66
C ALA A 317 1.02 9.83 -12.50
N GLU A 318 0.87 9.49 -13.77
CA GLU A 318 -0.17 10.06 -14.61
C GLU A 318 -1.55 9.56 -14.18
N VAL A 319 -2.61 10.33 -14.39
CA VAL A 319 -3.97 9.95 -14.04
C VAL A 319 -4.90 10.17 -15.21
N ALA A 320 -5.57 9.12 -15.66
CA ALA A 320 -6.55 9.13 -16.73
C ALA A 320 -7.93 8.68 -16.22
N GLY A 321 -8.95 9.51 -16.38
CA GLY A 321 -10.34 9.24 -15.98
C GLY A 321 -11.19 8.60 -17.07
N SER A 322 -10.69 8.60 -18.32
CA SER A 322 -11.35 8.04 -19.49
C SER A 322 -10.34 7.38 -20.43
N ARG A 323 -10.84 6.60 -21.39
CA ARG A 323 -9.98 6.00 -22.43
C ARG A 323 -9.29 7.08 -23.28
N GLU A 324 -9.99 8.16 -23.61
CA GLU A 324 -9.44 9.26 -24.37
C GLU A 324 -8.23 9.92 -23.69
N GLU A 325 -8.31 10.10 -22.35
CA GLU A 325 -7.20 10.61 -21.55
C GLU A 325 -6.05 9.59 -21.42
N LEU A 326 -6.35 8.29 -21.52
CA LEU A 326 -5.37 7.22 -21.30
C LEU A 326 -4.29 7.19 -22.37
N GLY A 327 -4.63 7.38 -23.64
CA GLY A 327 -3.66 7.42 -24.73
C GLY A 327 -2.58 8.49 -24.52
N ASP A 328 -3.00 9.70 -24.20
CA ASP A 328 -2.09 10.81 -23.90
C ASP A 328 -1.26 10.56 -22.62
N ALA A 329 -1.89 9.98 -21.59
CA ALA A 329 -1.22 9.63 -20.34
C ALA A 329 -0.14 8.55 -20.56
N LEU A 330 -0.41 7.55 -21.40
CA LEU A 330 0.56 6.51 -21.77
C LEU A 330 1.80 7.11 -22.45
N VAL A 331 1.60 8.04 -23.40
CA VAL A 331 2.72 8.71 -24.07
C VAL A 331 3.59 9.50 -23.10
N ARG A 332 2.96 10.22 -22.14
CA ARG A 332 3.71 10.94 -21.10
C ARG A 332 4.44 10.00 -20.14
N ALA A 333 3.78 8.91 -19.72
CA ALA A 333 4.39 7.93 -18.81
C ALA A 333 5.56 7.20 -19.46
N LEU A 334 5.49 6.87 -20.76
CA LEU A 334 6.62 6.32 -21.52
C LEU A 334 7.82 7.26 -21.55
N GLY A 335 7.57 8.59 -21.65
CA GLY A 335 8.64 9.60 -21.59
C GLY A 335 9.22 9.81 -20.19
N ALA A 336 8.54 9.33 -19.15
CA ALA A 336 8.96 9.45 -17.75
C ALA A 336 9.58 8.14 -17.20
N SER A 337 9.47 7.02 -17.93
CA SER A 337 10.10 5.75 -17.53
C SER A 337 11.63 5.91 -17.45
N GLY A 338 12.24 5.24 -16.51
CA GLY A 338 13.67 5.44 -16.22
C GLY A 338 14.34 4.24 -15.57
N SER A 339 15.42 4.50 -14.87
CA SER A 339 16.12 3.48 -14.09
C SER A 339 15.46 3.25 -12.73
N PRO A 340 15.62 2.05 -12.13
CA PRO A 340 15.14 1.77 -10.79
C PRO A 340 15.59 2.80 -9.75
N ASP A 341 14.68 3.18 -8.85
CA ASP A 341 15.00 4.10 -7.76
C ASP A 341 15.61 3.37 -6.58
N ILE A 342 16.93 3.31 -6.55
CA ILE A 342 17.70 2.67 -5.49
C ILE A 342 17.62 3.38 -4.13
N SER A 343 17.01 4.55 -4.04
CA SER A 343 16.86 5.28 -2.77
C SER A 343 16.00 4.50 -1.77
N PHE A 344 15.00 3.78 -2.26
CA PHE A 344 14.15 2.92 -1.43
C PHE A 344 14.93 1.79 -0.74
N ALA A 345 15.96 1.23 -1.40
CA ALA A 345 16.81 0.18 -0.82
C ALA A 345 17.65 0.67 0.37
N ARG A 346 17.84 1.99 0.49
CA ARG A 346 18.63 2.62 1.58
C ARG A 346 17.79 2.97 2.81
N LEU A 347 16.47 2.87 2.73
CA LEU A 347 15.59 3.12 3.85
C LEU A 347 15.80 2.06 4.95
N PRO A 348 15.61 2.43 6.23
CA PRO A 348 15.59 1.44 7.31
C PRO A 348 14.49 0.43 7.08
N THR A 349 14.67 -0.79 7.55
CA THR A 349 13.62 -1.82 7.45
C THR A 349 12.48 -1.51 8.41
N ALA A 350 11.25 -1.90 8.05
CA ALA A 350 10.11 -1.83 8.94
C ALA A 350 10.36 -2.70 10.20
N ALA A 351 11.05 -3.82 10.05
CA ALA A 351 11.44 -4.71 11.15
C ALA A 351 12.36 -3.99 12.14
N SER A 352 13.47 -3.38 11.69
CA SER A 352 14.38 -2.63 12.58
C SER A 352 13.67 -1.48 13.28
N ALA A 353 12.74 -0.80 12.60
CA ALA A 353 11.97 0.28 13.20
C ALA A 353 11.03 -0.19 14.32
N VAL A 354 10.40 -1.37 14.15
CA VAL A 354 9.57 -2.00 15.18
C VAL A 354 10.42 -2.49 16.35
N LEU A 355 11.54 -3.17 16.07
CA LEU A 355 12.47 -3.68 17.08
C LEU A 355 13.12 -2.54 17.89
N GLY A 356 13.38 -1.41 17.25
CA GLY A 356 13.93 -0.22 17.89
C GLY A 356 13.02 0.38 18.97
N LEU A 357 11.70 0.23 18.86
CA LEU A 357 10.76 0.63 19.94
C LEU A 357 10.93 -0.22 21.20
N LEU A 358 11.46 -1.42 21.07
CA LEU A 358 11.67 -2.37 22.16
C LEU A 358 13.11 -2.33 22.70
N GLY A 359 13.94 -1.39 22.21
CA GLY A 359 15.34 -1.25 22.63
C GLY A 359 16.27 -2.35 22.09
N LEU A 360 15.85 -3.06 21.04
CA LEU A 360 16.58 -4.22 20.48
C LEU A 360 17.34 -3.90 19.18
N ALA A 361 17.28 -2.66 18.69
CA ALA A 361 18.03 -2.22 17.52
C ALA A 361 19.40 -1.69 17.96
N ASP A 362 20.38 -2.55 18.20
CA ASP A 362 21.79 -2.20 18.33
C ASP A 362 22.52 -2.50 17.02
N GLY A 363 22.77 -1.46 16.25
CA GLY A 363 23.56 -1.50 15.04
C GLY A 363 23.35 -0.26 14.18
N GLU A 364 24.11 0.81 14.48
CA GLU A 364 24.37 1.97 13.63
C GLU A 364 23.19 2.55 12.83
N LEU A 365 22.22 3.12 13.53
CA LEU A 365 21.37 4.16 12.94
C LEU A 365 22.14 5.47 13.03
N GLY A 366 22.77 5.88 11.92
CA GLY A 366 23.47 7.15 11.79
C GLY A 366 22.62 8.31 12.30
N ASP A 367 23.22 9.09 13.16
CA ASP A 367 22.73 10.30 13.79
C ASP A 367 22.29 11.33 12.72
N GLY A 368 21.00 11.35 12.44
CA GLY A 368 20.36 12.26 11.49
C GLY A 368 19.13 12.89 12.09
N GLY A 369 19.30 13.88 12.97
CA GLY A 369 18.24 14.84 13.27
C GLY A 369 17.66 14.90 14.67
N ARG A 370 18.47 14.90 15.72
CA ARG A 370 18.09 15.54 16.99
C ARG A 370 18.70 16.93 17.06
N ALA A 371 18.03 17.92 16.51
CA ALA A 371 18.27 19.31 16.89
C ALA A 371 17.85 19.49 18.36
N ARG A 372 18.84 19.55 19.24
CA ARG A 372 18.65 19.93 20.65
C ARG A 372 18.20 21.39 20.71
N GLN A 373 16.97 21.63 21.08
CA GLN A 373 16.55 22.88 21.71
C GLN A 373 16.48 22.66 23.23
N HIS A 374 17.62 22.82 23.90
CA HIS A 374 17.70 23.13 25.30
C HIS A 374 19.07 23.81 25.54
N ALA A 375 19.03 25.13 25.56
CA ALA A 375 19.95 25.96 26.30
C ALA A 375 19.20 27.29 26.50
N GLY A 376 18.69 27.68 27.62
CA GLY A 376 19.40 27.78 28.87
C GLY A 376 19.41 29.25 29.18
N ALA A 377 18.30 29.77 29.77
CA ALA A 377 18.29 31.05 30.46
C ALA A 377 18.96 30.82 31.82
N GLN A 378 20.16 31.34 32.00
CA GLN A 378 20.68 31.75 33.28
C GLN A 378 21.48 33.03 33.06
N GLY A 379 21.00 34.03 33.76
CA GLY A 379 21.60 35.31 33.90
C GLY A 379 22.92 35.25 34.64
N ASP A 380 23.62 36.33 34.53
CA ASP A 380 24.37 36.91 35.64
C ASP A 380 24.54 38.40 35.40
N GLY A 381 24.21 39.12 36.42
CA GLY A 381 24.43 40.54 36.50
C GLY A 381 25.88 40.87 36.89
N GLN A 382 26.32 41.92 36.35
CA GLN A 382 27.03 43.00 37.04
C GLN A 382 27.07 44.21 36.14
#